data_ecbd8fd3253e9311462a39ab50865d1c
#
_entry.id   ecbd8fd3253e9311462a39ab50865d1c
#
_cell.length_a   1.000
_cell.length_b   1.000
_cell.length_c   1.000
_cell.angle_alpha   90.00
_cell.angle_beta   90.00
_cell.angle_gamma   90.00
#
_symmetry.space_group_name_H-M   'P 1'
#
loop_
_entity.id
_entity.type
_entity.pdbx_description
1 polymer ?
#
loop_
_entity_poly.entity_id
_entity_poly.type
_entity_poly.pdbx_seq_one_letter_code
_entity_poly.pdbx_strand_id
1 'polypeptide(L)'
;GLEQMIEYIENLHFSPEDIDYLRSLHIFEEDFLEYLSGFHFTGDIYAIPEGTVVFPREPLVKVIAPIMEAQLVETAILNIINHQSLIATKAARVCYAARGDGIMEFGLRRAQGPDAGIYGARAAVIGGCAGTSNVLTGQMFNVPVLGTHAHSWIMSFPDEYTAFKTYARMYPNSCTLLVDTYDVLKSGVPNAIRVFEEMREEGVKLTHLSLIHI
;
A
#
# COMPACT_ATOMS: atom_id res chain seq x y z
N GLY A 1 -0.23 -11.20 2.05
CA GLY A 1 -1.70 -11.32 2.04
C GLY A 1 -2.24 -12.36 3.02
N LEU A 2 -1.36 -13.09 3.70
CA LEU A 2 -1.78 -14.17 4.62
C LEU A 2 -2.62 -13.64 5.79
N GLU A 3 -2.23 -12.53 6.39
CA GLU A 3 -2.96 -11.92 7.51
C GLU A 3 -4.39 -11.51 7.11
N GLN A 4 -4.53 -10.81 5.97
CA GLN A 4 -5.86 -10.45 5.45
C GLN A 4 -6.69 -11.68 5.09
N MET A 5 -6.07 -12.72 4.54
CA MET A 5 -6.75 -13.98 4.23
C MET A 5 -7.28 -14.67 5.49
N ILE A 6 -6.49 -14.71 6.56
CA ILE A 6 -6.91 -15.29 7.83
C ILE A 6 -8.10 -14.50 8.40
N GLU A 7 -7.98 -13.18 8.49
CA GLU A 7 -9.05 -12.29 8.95
C GLU A 7 -10.35 -12.49 8.16
N TYR A 8 -10.23 -12.59 6.82
CA TYR A 8 -11.37 -12.86 5.96
C TYR A 8 -12.06 -14.18 6.31
N ILE A 9 -11.30 -15.27 6.47
CA ILE A 9 -11.85 -16.61 6.71
C ILE A 9 -12.45 -16.72 8.11
N GLU A 10 -11.80 -16.15 9.12
CA GLU A 10 -12.31 -16.15 10.50
C GLU A 10 -13.61 -15.35 10.65
N ASN A 11 -13.81 -14.33 9.82
CA ASN A 11 -15.00 -13.49 9.85
C ASN A 11 -16.03 -13.85 8.75
N LEU A 12 -15.76 -14.86 7.93
CA LEU A 12 -16.65 -15.23 6.83
C LEU A 12 -17.95 -15.84 7.38
N HIS A 13 -19.03 -15.13 7.17
CA HIS A 13 -20.40 -15.54 7.52
C HIS A 13 -21.37 -14.90 6.51
N PHE A 14 -22.59 -15.39 6.47
CA PHE A 14 -23.67 -14.83 5.65
C PHE A 14 -24.74 -14.26 6.58
N SER A 15 -24.99 -12.96 6.47
CA SER A 15 -26.06 -12.28 7.23
C SER A 15 -27.44 -12.70 6.72
N PRO A 16 -28.50 -12.47 7.51
CA PRO A 16 -29.87 -12.68 7.03
C PRO A 16 -30.17 -11.90 5.73
N GLU A 17 -29.63 -10.68 5.61
CA GLU A 17 -29.77 -9.83 4.43
C GLU A 17 -29.09 -10.46 3.20
N ASP A 18 -27.93 -11.08 3.38
CA ASP A 18 -27.24 -11.79 2.29
C ASP A 18 -28.07 -12.99 1.81
N ILE A 19 -28.59 -13.77 2.75
CA ILE A 19 -29.46 -14.93 2.44
C ILE A 19 -30.73 -14.49 1.71
N ASP A 20 -31.37 -13.43 2.14
CA ASP A 20 -32.57 -12.88 1.48
C ASP A 20 -32.26 -12.37 0.09
N TYR A 21 -31.11 -11.73 -0.10
CA TYR A 21 -30.65 -11.32 -1.44
C TYR A 21 -30.44 -12.55 -2.34
N LEU A 22 -29.68 -13.56 -1.89
CA LEU A 22 -29.43 -14.78 -2.64
C LEU A 22 -30.73 -15.51 -3.00
N ARG A 23 -31.71 -15.56 -2.07
CA ARG A 23 -33.04 -16.13 -2.31
C ARG A 23 -33.78 -15.38 -3.41
N SER A 24 -33.65 -14.05 -3.46
CA SER A 24 -34.31 -13.20 -4.48
C SER A 24 -33.80 -13.46 -5.91
N LEU A 25 -32.62 -14.04 -6.06
CA LEU A 25 -32.06 -14.38 -7.37
C LEU A 25 -32.71 -15.60 -8.00
N HIS A 26 -33.41 -16.43 -7.23
CA HIS A 26 -34.10 -17.65 -7.68
C HIS A 26 -33.20 -18.66 -8.44
N ILE A 27 -31.92 -18.74 -8.06
CA ILE A 27 -30.92 -19.64 -8.66
C ILE A 27 -30.38 -20.67 -7.66
N PHE A 28 -30.72 -20.54 -6.37
CA PHE A 28 -30.28 -21.44 -5.32
C PHE A 28 -31.46 -22.15 -4.68
N GLU A 29 -31.27 -23.45 -4.36
CA GLU A 29 -32.23 -24.22 -3.59
C GLU A 29 -32.22 -23.80 -2.12
N GLU A 30 -33.38 -23.93 -1.43
CA GLU A 30 -33.53 -23.49 -0.03
C GLU A 30 -32.56 -24.21 0.94
N ASP A 31 -32.31 -25.50 0.74
CA ASP A 31 -31.37 -26.29 1.55
C ASP A 31 -29.95 -25.70 1.51
N PHE A 32 -29.55 -25.16 0.37
CA PHE A 32 -28.24 -24.49 0.24
C PHE A 32 -28.22 -23.14 0.96
N LEU A 33 -29.30 -22.38 0.88
CA LEU A 33 -29.42 -21.11 1.59
C LEU A 33 -29.46 -21.31 3.13
N GLU A 34 -30.10 -22.37 3.59
CA GLU A 34 -30.07 -22.78 5.01
C GLU A 34 -28.64 -23.15 5.45
N TYR A 35 -27.90 -23.91 4.62
CA TYR A 35 -26.48 -24.23 4.85
C TYR A 35 -25.64 -22.95 4.96
N LEU A 36 -25.81 -21.98 4.07
CA LEU A 36 -25.07 -20.71 4.11
C LEU A 36 -25.40 -19.89 5.35
N SER A 37 -26.64 -19.90 5.83
CA SER A 37 -27.04 -19.14 7.02
C SER A 37 -26.31 -19.58 8.31
N GLY A 38 -25.87 -20.84 8.35
CA GLY A 38 -25.07 -21.41 9.44
C GLY A 38 -23.58 -21.57 9.10
N PHE A 39 -23.14 -20.98 8.00
CA PHE A 39 -21.78 -21.18 7.50
C PHE A 39 -20.71 -20.68 8.45
N HIS A 40 -19.74 -21.53 8.68
CA HIS A 40 -18.43 -21.20 9.25
C HIS A 40 -17.39 -22.16 8.66
N PHE A 41 -16.19 -21.66 8.47
CA PHE A 41 -15.10 -22.48 7.93
C PHE A 41 -14.58 -23.43 9.01
N THR A 42 -14.54 -24.73 8.70
CA THR A 42 -14.12 -25.80 9.64
C THR A 42 -12.83 -26.50 9.22
N GLY A 43 -12.29 -26.14 8.06
CA GLY A 43 -11.12 -26.79 7.49
C GLY A 43 -9.79 -26.32 8.08
N ASP A 44 -8.71 -26.94 7.61
CA ASP A 44 -7.33 -26.58 7.93
C ASP A 44 -6.70 -25.79 6.77
N ILE A 45 -5.90 -24.79 7.11
CA ILE A 45 -5.12 -24.01 6.16
C ILE A 45 -3.63 -24.06 6.53
N TYR A 46 -2.82 -24.46 5.57
CA TYR A 46 -1.37 -24.44 5.65
C TYR A 46 -0.84 -23.41 4.67
N ALA A 47 -0.03 -22.48 5.14
CA ALA A 47 0.49 -21.39 4.31
C ALA A 47 1.97 -21.12 4.58
N ILE A 48 2.68 -20.64 3.56
CA ILE A 48 4.03 -20.14 3.71
C ILE A 48 3.97 -18.76 4.40
N PRO A 49 4.81 -18.49 5.42
CA PRO A 49 4.84 -17.21 6.11
C PRO A 49 5.10 -16.03 5.15
N GLU A 50 4.47 -14.89 5.44
CA GLU A 50 4.70 -13.66 4.67
C GLU A 50 6.17 -13.24 4.67
N GLY A 51 6.62 -12.63 3.57
CA GLY A 51 8.00 -12.21 3.38
C GLY A 51 8.96 -13.33 2.95
N THR A 52 8.50 -14.59 2.91
CA THR A 52 9.31 -15.69 2.41
C THR A 52 9.43 -15.63 0.89
N VAL A 53 10.66 -15.77 0.36
CA VAL A 53 10.88 -15.91 -1.08
C VAL A 53 10.44 -17.30 -1.52
N VAL A 54 9.62 -17.34 -2.55
CA VAL A 54 9.05 -18.59 -3.10
C VAL A 54 9.37 -18.72 -4.59
N PHE A 55 9.31 -19.94 -5.10
CA PHE A 55 9.60 -20.23 -6.50
C PHE A 55 8.34 -20.68 -7.26
N PRO A 56 8.34 -20.58 -8.60
CA PRO A 56 7.22 -21.05 -9.40
C PRO A 56 6.87 -22.51 -9.12
N ARG A 57 5.57 -22.80 -9.04
CA ARG A 57 4.99 -24.12 -8.76
C ARG A 57 5.08 -24.61 -7.32
N GLU A 58 5.58 -23.79 -6.39
CA GLU A 58 5.42 -24.07 -4.96
C GLU A 58 4.00 -23.70 -4.50
N PRO A 59 3.31 -24.56 -3.73
CA PRO A 59 2.01 -24.23 -3.17
C PRO A 59 2.18 -23.17 -2.06
N LEU A 60 1.64 -21.97 -2.25
CA LEU A 60 1.70 -20.91 -1.25
C LEU A 60 0.72 -21.14 -0.12
N VAL A 61 -0.46 -21.65 -0.44
CA VAL A 61 -1.54 -21.96 0.49
C VAL A 61 -2.11 -23.33 0.11
N LYS A 62 -2.37 -24.17 1.12
CA LYS A 62 -3.05 -25.45 1.00
C LYS A 62 -4.26 -25.46 1.92
N VAL A 63 -5.42 -25.68 1.35
CA VAL A 63 -6.70 -25.80 2.09
C VAL A 63 -7.12 -27.25 2.12
N ILE A 64 -7.51 -27.75 3.29
CA ILE A 64 -8.10 -29.07 3.50
C ILE A 64 -9.44 -28.85 4.21
N ALA A 65 -10.54 -28.96 3.51
CA ALA A 65 -11.88 -28.66 4.01
C ALA A 65 -12.94 -29.45 3.26
N PRO A 66 -14.18 -29.54 3.77
CA PRO A 66 -15.34 -29.97 2.99
C PRO A 66 -15.42 -29.17 1.67
N ILE A 67 -15.84 -29.85 0.60
CA ILE A 67 -15.75 -29.27 -0.77
C ILE A 67 -16.48 -27.93 -0.89
N MET A 68 -17.64 -27.77 -0.27
CA MET A 68 -18.37 -26.49 -0.33
C MET A 68 -17.63 -25.36 0.36
N GLU A 69 -17.04 -25.62 1.52
CA GLU A 69 -16.24 -24.61 2.24
C GLU A 69 -14.99 -24.22 1.42
N ALA A 70 -14.27 -25.22 0.88
CA ALA A 70 -13.09 -24.99 0.08
C ALA A 70 -13.37 -24.14 -1.17
N GLN A 71 -14.51 -24.41 -1.85
CA GLN A 71 -14.92 -23.63 -3.02
C GLN A 71 -15.36 -22.20 -2.68
N LEU A 72 -16.04 -22.00 -1.55
CA LEU A 72 -16.48 -20.66 -1.13
C LEU A 72 -15.30 -19.71 -0.82
N VAL A 73 -14.21 -20.24 -0.25
CA VAL A 73 -13.05 -19.41 0.12
C VAL A 73 -12.03 -19.26 -1.01
N GLU A 74 -12.07 -20.11 -2.05
CA GLU A 74 -11.06 -20.19 -3.12
C GLU A 74 -10.81 -18.83 -3.79
N THR A 75 -11.86 -18.18 -4.29
CA THR A 75 -11.74 -16.94 -5.06
C THR A 75 -11.15 -15.81 -4.22
N ALA A 76 -11.57 -15.68 -2.97
CA ALA A 76 -11.05 -14.66 -2.06
C ALA A 76 -9.57 -14.90 -1.74
N ILE A 77 -9.19 -16.14 -1.44
CA ILE A 77 -7.79 -16.52 -1.19
C ILE A 77 -6.92 -16.18 -2.40
N LEU A 78 -7.33 -16.58 -3.59
CA LEU A 78 -6.60 -16.32 -4.83
C LEU A 78 -6.44 -14.81 -5.07
N ASN A 79 -7.50 -14.02 -4.90
CA ASN A 79 -7.47 -12.58 -5.09
C ASN A 79 -6.50 -11.90 -4.11
N ILE A 80 -6.63 -12.19 -2.82
CA ILE A 80 -5.84 -11.58 -1.75
C ILE A 80 -4.36 -11.92 -1.90
N ILE A 81 -4.04 -13.19 -2.03
CA ILE A 81 -2.65 -13.68 -2.11
C ILE A 81 -1.98 -13.20 -3.40
N ASN A 82 -2.68 -13.27 -4.53
CA ASN A 82 -2.14 -12.84 -5.82
C ASN A 82 -1.78 -11.35 -5.82
N HIS A 83 -2.72 -10.48 -5.43
CA HIS A 83 -2.51 -9.03 -5.42
C HIS A 83 -1.28 -8.65 -4.58
N GLN A 84 -1.24 -9.10 -3.34
CA GLN A 84 -0.18 -8.71 -2.41
C GLN A 84 1.17 -9.36 -2.76
N SER A 85 1.19 -10.59 -3.25
CA SER A 85 2.41 -11.26 -3.70
C SER A 85 3.03 -10.56 -4.91
N LEU A 86 2.22 -10.12 -5.88
CA LEU A 86 2.70 -9.39 -7.05
C LEU A 86 3.28 -8.02 -6.67
N ILE A 87 2.63 -7.28 -5.77
CA ILE A 87 3.13 -5.99 -5.30
C ILE A 87 4.43 -6.17 -4.51
N ALA A 88 4.47 -7.11 -3.55
CA ALA A 88 5.68 -7.40 -2.78
C ALA A 88 6.85 -7.81 -3.68
N THR A 89 6.60 -8.66 -4.67
CA THR A 89 7.61 -9.08 -5.65
C THR A 89 8.16 -7.90 -6.45
N LYS A 90 7.28 -7.01 -6.93
CA LYS A 90 7.70 -5.80 -7.65
C LYS A 90 8.50 -4.87 -6.75
N ALA A 91 8.02 -4.62 -5.54
CA ALA A 91 8.72 -3.80 -4.56
C ALA A 91 10.11 -4.36 -4.24
N ALA A 92 10.22 -5.67 -3.98
CA ALA A 92 11.49 -6.33 -3.71
C ALA A 92 12.50 -6.16 -4.87
N ARG A 93 12.04 -6.25 -6.11
CA ARG A 93 12.91 -6.04 -7.30
C ARG A 93 13.38 -4.58 -7.41
N VAL A 94 12.52 -3.62 -7.11
CA VAL A 94 12.88 -2.19 -7.10
C VAL A 94 13.86 -1.90 -5.98
N CYS A 95 13.61 -2.38 -4.76
CA CYS A 95 14.51 -2.23 -3.61
C CYS A 95 15.88 -2.89 -3.88
N TYR A 96 15.90 -4.06 -4.51
CA TYR A 96 17.15 -4.72 -4.92
C TYR A 96 17.93 -3.86 -5.93
N ALA A 97 17.25 -3.28 -6.92
CA ALA A 97 17.89 -2.41 -7.92
C ALA A 97 18.40 -1.09 -7.31
N ALA A 98 17.80 -0.62 -6.22
CA ALA A 98 18.20 0.58 -5.49
C ALA A 98 19.51 0.41 -4.68
N ARG A 99 20.03 -0.79 -4.55
CA ARG A 99 21.36 -1.08 -3.94
C ARG A 99 21.55 -0.49 -2.52
N GLY A 100 20.49 -0.47 -1.73
CA GLY A 100 20.52 0.03 -0.35
C GLY A 100 19.94 1.43 -0.17
N ASP A 101 19.63 2.14 -1.25
CA ASP A 101 18.87 3.38 -1.15
C ASP A 101 17.41 3.10 -0.74
N GLY A 102 16.87 3.98 0.11
CA GLY A 102 15.50 3.84 0.60
C GLY A 102 14.45 4.06 -0.51
N ILE A 103 13.52 3.13 -0.64
CA ILE A 103 12.39 3.23 -1.57
C ILE A 103 11.13 3.57 -0.78
N MET A 104 10.42 4.62 -1.23
CA MET A 104 9.12 5.02 -0.67
C MET A 104 7.99 4.55 -1.59
N GLU A 105 6.94 3.98 -1.00
CA GLU A 105 5.75 3.55 -1.73
C GLU A 105 4.76 4.73 -1.88
N PHE A 106 4.44 5.13 -3.11
CA PHE A 106 3.52 6.22 -3.44
C PHE A 106 2.44 5.79 -4.47
N GLY A 107 2.06 4.52 -4.46
CA GLY A 107 1.16 3.92 -5.45
C GLY A 107 -0.33 4.17 -5.21
N LEU A 108 -0.75 4.73 -4.07
CA LEU A 108 -2.17 4.86 -3.69
C LEU A 108 -3.05 5.45 -4.80
N ARG A 109 -2.62 6.54 -5.43
CA ARG A 109 -3.38 7.22 -6.51
C ARG A 109 -3.53 6.39 -7.79
N ARG A 110 -2.82 5.26 -7.90
CA ARG A 110 -2.84 4.35 -9.06
C ARG A 110 -3.37 2.96 -8.71
N ALA A 111 -3.74 2.75 -7.45
CA ALA A 111 -4.33 1.51 -6.98
C ALA A 111 -5.76 1.33 -7.52
N GLN A 112 -6.19 0.11 -7.63
CA GLN A 112 -7.52 -0.25 -8.13
C GLN A 112 -8.51 -0.35 -6.97
N GLY A 113 -8.78 0.78 -6.34
CA GLY A 113 -9.65 0.93 -5.19
C GLY A 113 -8.89 1.14 -3.87
N PRO A 114 -9.59 1.61 -2.83
CA PRO A 114 -8.99 1.93 -1.53
C PRO A 114 -8.26 0.74 -0.89
N ASP A 115 -8.88 -0.42 -0.88
CA ASP A 115 -8.31 -1.64 -0.29
C ASP A 115 -7.03 -2.08 -1.01
N ALA A 116 -7.03 -2.03 -2.35
CA ALA A 116 -5.83 -2.28 -3.13
C ALA A 116 -4.69 -1.31 -2.79
N GLY A 117 -5.01 -0.05 -2.46
CA GLY A 117 -4.04 0.94 -1.98
C GLY A 117 -3.51 0.62 -0.59
N ILE A 118 -4.37 0.20 0.33
CA ILE A 118 -4.00 -0.13 1.72
C ILE A 118 -3.10 -1.37 1.76
N TYR A 119 -3.60 -2.48 1.23
CA TYR A 119 -2.88 -3.76 1.26
C TYR A 119 -1.71 -3.82 0.28
N GLY A 120 -1.77 -3.06 -0.82
CA GLY A 120 -0.64 -2.88 -1.72
C GLY A 120 0.52 -2.15 -1.05
N ALA A 121 0.24 -1.09 -0.29
CA ALA A 121 1.27 -0.38 0.47
C ALA A 121 1.90 -1.27 1.56
N ARG A 122 1.09 -2.05 2.29
CA ARG A 122 1.59 -3.06 3.25
C ARG A 122 2.51 -4.07 2.55
N ALA A 123 2.07 -4.61 1.43
CA ALA A 123 2.84 -5.59 0.65
C ALA A 123 4.16 -5.00 0.13
N ALA A 124 4.17 -3.74 -0.27
CA ALA A 124 5.40 -3.06 -0.71
C ALA A 124 6.40 -2.90 0.44
N VAL A 125 5.95 -2.62 1.65
CA VAL A 125 6.83 -2.56 2.84
C VAL A 125 7.40 -3.96 3.17
N ILE A 126 6.59 -5.02 3.08
CA ILE A 126 7.08 -6.42 3.19
C ILE A 126 8.12 -6.70 2.11
N GLY A 127 7.96 -6.16 0.91
CA GLY A 127 8.91 -6.26 -0.20
C GLY A 127 10.18 -5.41 -0.04
N GLY A 128 10.31 -4.62 1.04
CA GLY A 128 11.52 -3.87 1.38
C GLY A 128 11.41 -2.34 1.23
N CYS A 129 10.23 -1.79 0.90
CA CYS A 129 10.05 -0.34 0.90
C CYS A 129 10.20 0.22 2.33
N ALA A 130 10.84 1.38 2.45
CA ALA A 130 11.12 2.04 3.72
C ALA A 130 9.85 2.61 4.40
N GLY A 131 8.80 2.84 3.64
CA GLY A 131 7.52 3.37 4.13
C GLY A 131 6.57 3.70 3.00
N THR A 132 5.41 4.24 3.35
CA THR A 132 4.34 4.59 2.40
C THR A 132 3.80 5.99 2.64
N SER A 133 3.23 6.60 1.61
CA SER A 133 2.44 7.84 1.75
C SER A 133 1.00 7.58 2.23
N ASN A 134 0.58 6.34 2.33
CA ASN A 134 -0.76 5.98 2.79
C ASN A 134 -0.83 5.98 4.32
N VAL A 135 -1.32 7.09 4.87
CA VAL A 135 -1.43 7.30 6.33
C VAL A 135 -2.30 6.23 7.00
N LEU A 136 -3.39 5.79 6.34
CA LEU A 136 -4.25 4.75 6.88
C LEU A 136 -3.53 3.40 6.98
N THR A 137 -2.72 3.04 5.97
CA THR A 137 -1.84 1.86 6.05
C THR A 137 -0.85 1.96 7.21
N GLY A 138 -0.27 3.16 7.41
CA GLY A 138 0.61 3.41 8.55
C GLY A 138 -0.08 3.18 9.89
N GLN A 139 -1.31 3.64 10.02
CA GLN A 139 -2.13 3.45 11.23
C GLN A 139 -2.51 1.99 11.47
N MET A 140 -2.99 1.30 10.41
CA MET A 140 -3.50 -0.08 10.52
C MET A 140 -2.38 -1.09 10.81
N PHE A 141 -1.21 -0.92 10.18
CA PHE A 141 -0.14 -1.94 10.19
C PHE A 141 1.15 -1.46 10.85
N ASN A 142 1.13 -0.28 11.48
CA ASN A 142 2.29 0.30 12.14
C ASN A 142 3.54 0.37 11.24
N VAL A 143 3.35 0.73 9.97
CA VAL A 143 4.45 0.93 9.01
C VAL A 143 4.83 2.40 8.93
N PRO A 144 6.10 2.76 8.61
CA PRO A 144 6.50 4.15 8.52
C PRO A 144 5.71 4.94 7.48
N VAL A 145 5.25 6.13 7.87
CA VAL A 145 4.58 7.07 6.96
C VAL A 145 5.58 8.11 6.50
N LEU A 146 5.76 8.19 5.19
CA LEU A 146 6.68 9.12 4.53
C LEU A 146 5.94 9.89 3.45
N GLY A 147 6.37 11.11 3.18
CA GLY A 147 5.70 11.90 2.16
C GLY A 147 6.43 13.19 1.83
N THR A 148 5.89 13.91 0.86
CA THR A 148 6.33 15.22 0.43
C THR A 148 5.12 16.11 0.22
N HIS A 149 5.34 17.37 -0.12
CA HIS A 149 4.25 18.19 -0.66
C HIS A 149 3.86 17.74 -2.09
N ALA A 150 2.71 18.22 -2.57
CA ALA A 150 2.20 17.89 -3.89
C ALA A 150 2.56 18.98 -4.92
N HIS A 151 2.55 18.64 -6.24
CA HIS A 151 2.72 19.61 -7.32
C HIS A 151 1.69 20.74 -7.23
N SER A 152 0.42 20.42 -6.95
CA SER A 152 -0.66 21.40 -6.80
C SER A 152 -0.39 22.41 -5.68
N TRP A 153 0.29 21.99 -4.60
CA TRP A 153 0.70 22.90 -3.54
C TRP A 153 1.75 23.89 -4.04
N ILE A 154 2.77 23.46 -4.79
CA ILE A 154 3.77 24.35 -5.42
C ILE A 154 3.06 25.33 -6.34
N MET A 155 2.14 24.85 -7.19
CA MET A 155 1.39 25.66 -8.14
C MET A 155 0.46 26.69 -7.49
N SER A 156 0.17 26.59 -6.20
CA SER A 156 -0.62 27.57 -5.45
C SER A 156 0.17 28.82 -5.04
N PHE A 157 1.49 28.80 -5.20
CA PHE A 157 2.38 29.93 -4.92
C PHE A 157 2.69 30.72 -6.20
N PRO A 158 3.12 32.00 -6.07
CA PRO A 158 3.49 32.80 -7.22
C PRO A 158 4.63 32.22 -8.05
N ASP A 159 5.56 31.51 -7.39
CA ASP A 159 6.70 30.82 -8.01
C ASP A 159 7.18 29.65 -7.14
N GLU A 160 7.95 28.77 -7.74
CA GLU A 160 8.47 27.55 -7.13
C GLU A 160 9.46 27.84 -5.98
N TYR A 161 10.28 28.87 -6.12
CA TYR A 161 11.22 29.27 -5.07
C TYR A 161 10.48 29.67 -3.78
N THR A 162 9.42 30.48 -3.89
CA THR A 162 8.59 30.89 -2.76
C THR A 162 7.93 29.69 -2.07
N ALA A 163 7.43 28.73 -2.86
CA ALA A 163 6.88 27.49 -2.35
C ALA A 163 7.95 26.69 -1.56
N PHE A 164 9.10 26.45 -2.15
CA PHE A 164 10.19 25.73 -1.50
C PHE A 164 10.68 26.39 -0.22
N LYS A 165 10.88 27.71 -0.24
CA LYS A 165 11.31 28.47 0.93
C LYS A 165 10.29 28.40 2.08
N THR A 166 9.00 28.48 1.74
CA THR A 166 7.92 28.33 2.70
C THR A 166 7.92 26.94 3.34
N TYR A 167 8.02 25.90 2.53
CA TYR A 167 8.05 24.51 3.02
C TYR A 167 9.28 24.23 3.88
N ALA A 168 10.47 24.66 3.44
CA ALA A 168 11.71 24.45 4.17
C ALA A 168 11.72 25.14 5.55
N ARG A 169 11.09 26.33 5.67
CA ARG A 169 10.92 27.00 6.97
C ARG A 169 9.97 26.28 7.91
N MET A 170 8.92 25.64 7.37
CA MET A 170 7.96 24.89 8.18
C MET A 170 8.52 23.53 8.64
N TYR A 171 9.33 22.89 7.81
CA TYR A 171 9.83 21.53 8.05
C TYR A 171 11.36 21.43 7.94
N PRO A 172 12.14 22.18 8.74
CA PRO A 172 13.60 22.25 8.60
C PRO A 172 14.29 20.90 8.90
N ASN A 173 13.65 20.03 9.68
CA ASN A 173 14.21 18.74 10.09
C ASN A 173 13.85 17.57 9.17
N SER A 174 12.93 17.77 8.22
CA SER A 174 12.45 16.74 7.30
C SER A 174 12.02 17.31 5.94
N CYS A 175 12.86 18.19 5.40
CA CYS A 175 12.55 18.91 4.17
C CYS A 175 12.85 18.07 2.93
N THR A 176 11.82 17.54 2.30
CA THR A 176 11.91 16.88 1.00
C THR A 176 11.19 17.74 -0.03
N LEU A 177 11.92 18.31 -0.99
CA LEU A 177 11.40 19.17 -2.04
C LEU A 177 11.11 18.39 -3.33
N LEU A 178 9.91 18.56 -3.87
CA LEU A 178 9.46 17.99 -5.14
C LEU A 178 9.88 18.94 -6.26
N VAL A 179 10.87 18.53 -7.05
CA VAL A 179 11.58 19.43 -8.00
C VAL A 179 11.12 19.34 -9.45
N ASP A 180 10.11 18.53 -9.73
CA ASP A 180 9.64 18.22 -11.08
C ASP A 180 8.30 18.88 -11.45
N THR A 181 7.87 19.90 -10.71
CA THR A 181 6.62 20.61 -11.01
C THR A 181 6.69 21.31 -12.39
N TYR A 182 7.81 21.91 -12.73
CA TYR A 182 8.01 22.64 -13.98
C TYR A 182 9.18 22.05 -14.79
N ASP A 183 10.42 22.50 -14.54
CA ASP A 183 11.62 22.00 -15.19
C ASP A 183 12.66 21.65 -14.12
N VAL A 184 12.97 20.37 -14.02
CA VAL A 184 13.88 19.84 -12.97
C VAL A 184 15.22 20.55 -12.97
N LEU A 185 15.84 20.71 -14.15
CA LEU A 185 17.22 21.21 -14.27
C LEU A 185 17.32 22.75 -14.33
N LYS A 186 16.30 23.43 -14.87
CA LYS A 186 16.31 24.89 -15.03
C LYS A 186 15.64 25.64 -13.89
N SER A 187 14.73 24.97 -13.16
CA SER A 187 13.92 25.57 -12.10
C SER A 187 14.01 24.80 -10.79
N GLY A 188 13.56 23.57 -10.74
CA GLY A 188 13.38 22.80 -9.50
C GLY A 188 14.66 22.66 -8.69
N VAL A 189 15.68 22.02 -9.26
CA VAL A 189 16.96 21.81 -8.57
C VAL A 189 17.66 23.13 -8.24
N PRO A 190 17.80 24.11 -9.16
CA PRO A 190 18.40 25.39 -8.85
C PRO A 190 17.69 26.15 -7.72
N ASN A 191 16.36 26.21 -7.74
CA ASN A 191 15.59 26.86 -6.68
C ASN A 191 15.72 26.13 -5.34
N ALA A 192 15.75 24.80 -5.33
CA ALA A 192 15.96 24.02 -4.13
C ALA A 192 17.33 24.28 -3.49
N ILE A 193 18.39 24.26 -4.31
CA ILE A 193 19.77 24.58 -3.87
C ILE A 193 19.80 25.97 -3.25
N ARG A 194 19.28 26.95 -3.97
CA ARG A 194 19.23 28.35 -3.49
C ARG A 194 18.52 28.46 -2.14
N VAL A 195 17.36 27.82 -1.97
CA VAL A 195 16.62 27.84 -0.70
C VAL A 195 17.45 27.21 0.42
N PHE A 196 18.12 26.09 0.17
CA PHE A 196 18.92 25.43 1.19
C PHE A 196 20.17 26.24 1.59
N GLU A 197 20.81 26.93 0.63
CA GLU A 197 21.92 27.84 0.89
C GLU A 197 21.48 29.02 1.75
N GLU A 198 20.41 29.71 1.36
CA GLU A 198 19.85 30.84 2.12
C GLU A 198 19.43 30.42 3.55
N MET A 199 18.77 29.27 3.70
CA MET A 199 18.39 28.75 5.04
C MET A 199 19.61 28.47 5.90
N ARG A 200 20.70 27.99 5.33
CA ARG A 200 21.97 27.77 6.03
C ARG A 200 22.61 29.08 6.45
N GLU A 201 22.59 30.11 5.59
CA GLU A 201 23.08 31.47 5.91
C GLU A 201 22.24 32.12 7.01
N GLU A 202 20.93 31.91 7.02
CA GLU A 202 20.01 32.34 8.09
C GLU A 202 20.22 31.57 9.40
N GLY A 203 21.18 30.64 9.47
CA GLY A 203 21.51 29.85 10.66
C GLY A 203 20.52 28.73 10.99
N VAL A 204 19.66 28.37 10.06
CA VAL A 204 18.71 27.27 10.22
C VAL A 204 19.46 25.94 10.07
N LYS A 205 19.40 25.12 11.12
CA LYS A 205 20.00 23.78 11.09
C LYS A 205 19.10 22.82 10.33
N LEU A 206 19.45 22.55 9.07
CA LEU A 206 18.77 21.58 8.23
C LEU A 206 19.39 20.19 8.47
N THR A 207 18.60 19.25 8.99
CA THR A 207 19.12 17.91 9.37
C THR A 207 18.85 16.85 8.32
N HIS A 208 17.75 16.96 7.58
CA HIS A 208 17.40 16.04 6.49
C HIS A 208 16.92 16.84 5.29
N LEU A 209 17.78 16.94 4.27
CA LEU A 209 17.47 17.58 3.00
C LEU A 209 17.37 16.50 1.93
N SER A 210 16.30 16.51 1.19
CA SER A 210 16.11 15.61 0.05
C SER A 210 15.42 16.31 -1.10
N LEU A 211 15.74 15.87 -2.30
CA LEU A 211 15.04 16.25 -3.52
C LEU A 211 14.38 15.01 -4.08
N ILE A 212 13.15 15.14 -4.53
CA ILE A 212 12.40 14.04 -5.12
C ILE A 212 11.84 14.43 -6.49
N HIS A 213 11.92 13.47 -7.38
CA HIS A 213 11.27 13.45 -8.69
C HIS A 213 10.32 12.24 -8.73
N ILE A 214 9.04 12.45 -9.06
CA ILE A 214 7.99 11.41 -9.06
C ILE A 214 7.53 11.10 -10.48
#